data_6b2dfb7e502a6078b06889c817f4abdc
#
_entry.id   6b2dfb7e502a6078b06889c817f4abdc
#
_cell.length_a   1.000
_cell.length_b   1.000
_cell.length_c   1.000
_cell.angle_alpha   90.00
_cell.angle_beta   90.00
_cell.angle_gamma   90.00
#
_symmetry.space_group_name_H-M   'P 1'
#
loop_
_entity.id
_entity.type
_entity.pdbx_description
1 polymer ?
#
loop_
_entity_poly.entity_id
_entity_poly.type
_entity_poly.pdbx_seq_one_letter_code
_entity_poly.pdbx_strand_id
1 'polypeptide(L)'
;MIRKLLFVFVIAAIAIACSTNRITGRSQFKLLPEAELQQMAVAEYQSFLTSNKVVSSSNNRDAEMVNRVGQRIVNAVYNYYRQNNIANELEGYQWETKLIQSDQANAWCMPGGKIVVYTGLLPISQNEAGLANVMGHEVSHALFGHTNERMSQSIAAQYGGSILDAFMANRTSSGMRQIFGAAVGVGSQLGIMAFGRNQELEADRYGMIWAAMAGYNPQEAINLWNRMNAKAQGNNPPEFLSTHPGPERRIEQLQKHLPEAMKYYKPMSNK
;
A
#
# COMPACT_ATOMS: atom_id res chain seq x y z
N MET A 1 -36.85 -18.17 18.64
CA MET A 1 -36.13 -17.11 19.34
C MET A 1 -34.63 -17.12 18.99
N ILE A 2 -33.91 -18.21 19.15
CA ILE A 2 -32.44 -18.32 18.90
C ILE A 2 -32.04 -17.89 17.49
N ARG A 3 -32.76 -18.26 16.41
CA ARG A 3 -32.49 -17.85 15.04
C ARG A 3 -32.60 -16.33 14.82
N LYS A 4 -33.54 -15.65 15.48
CA LYS A 4 -33.69 -14.18 15.40
C LYS A 4 -32.56 -13.46 16.16
N LEU A 5 -32.15 -14.00 17.30
CA LEU A 5 -31.00 -13.50 18.07
C LEU A 5 -29.69 -13.67 17.30
N LEU A 6 -29.45 -14.83 16.66
CA LEU A 6 -28.29 -15.04 15.79
C LEU A 6 -28.27 -14.06 14.62
N PHE A 7 -29.43 -13.80 13.99
CA PHE A 7 -29.52 -12.85 12.88
C PHE A 7 -29.19 -11.40 13.30
N VAL A 8 -29.68 -10.99 14.49
CA VAL A 8 -29.38 -9.68 15.06
C VAL A 8 -27.89 -9.57 15.44
N PHE A 9 -27.30 -10.63 15.97
CA PHE A 9 -25.84 -10.67 16.28
C PHE A 9 -24.97 -10.58 15.03
N VAL A 10 -25.33 -11.27 13.95
CA VAL A 10 -24.63 -11.22 12.66
C VAL A 10 -24.72 -9.83 12.05
N ILE A 11 -25.89 -9.18 12.08
CA ILE A 11 -26.06 -7.80 11.58
C ILE A 11 -25.25 -6.82 12.43
N ALA A 12 -25.23 -6.98 13.74
CA ALA A 12 -24.44 -6.14 14.65
C ALA A 12 -22.92 -6.32 14.41
N ALA A 13 -22.46 -7.55 14.19
CA ALA A 13 -21.06 -7.85 13.88
C ALA A 13 -20.62 -7.26 12.53
N ILE A 14 -21.47 -7.31 11.51
CA ILE A 14 -21.22 -6.69 10.21
C ILE A 14 -21.20 -5.16 10.33
N ALA A 15 -22.09 -4.57 11.13
CA ALA A 15 -22.12 -3.13 11.36
C ALA A 15 -20.84 -2.61 12.07
N ILE A 16 -20.24 -3.43 12.94
CA ILE A 16 -18.99 -3.10 13.65
C ILE A 16 -17.77 -3.23 12.70
N ALA A 17 -17.83 -4.12 11.71
CA ALA A 17 -16.75 -4.34 10.74
C ALA A 17 -16.70 -3.26 9.62
N CYS A 18 -17.74 -2.44 9.49
CA CYS A 18 -17.78 -1.33 8.54
C CYS A 18 -17.19 -0.07 9.18
N SER A 19 -16.03 0.38 8.69
CA SER A 19 -15.41 1.65 9.06
C SER A 19 -15.40 2.61 7.88
N THR A 20 -15.42 3.91 8.13
CA THR A 20 -15.28 4.92 7.08
C THR A 20 -13.86 5.50 7.15
N ASN A 21 -13.14 5.47 6.04
CA ASN A 21 -11.85 6.13 5.95
C ASN A 21 -12.03 7.65 6.07
N ARG A 22 -11.34 8.28 6.99
CA ARG A 22 -11.52 9.72 7.31
C ARG A 22 -11.00 10.65 6.22
N ILE A 23 -10.09 10.18 5.37
CA ILE A 23 -9.50 10.96 4.29
C ILE A 23 -10.31 10.78 3.00
N THR A 24 -10.62 9.53 2.63
CA THR A 24 -11.28 9.23 1.36
C THR A 24 -12.79 9.26 1.44
N GLY A 25 -13.36 9.18 2.65
CA GLY A 25 -14.80 9.10 2.89
C GLY A 25 -15.41 7.74 2.50
N ARG A 26 -14.61 6.79 2.03
CA ARG A 26 -15.10 5.48 1.58
C ARG A 26 -15.36 4.55 2.76
N SER A 27 -16.50 3.85 2.73
CA SER A 27 -16.80 2.76 3.66
C SER A 27 -15.94 1.55 3.33
N GLN A 28 -15.39 0.91 4.36
CA GLN A 28 -14.47 -0.20 4.26
C GLN A 28 -14.91 -1.35 5.17
N PHE A 29 -14.77 -2.58 4.68
CA PHE A 29 -14.99 -3.79 5.46
C PHE A 29 -13.64 -4.25 6.07
N LYS A 30 -13.46 -4.03 7.37
CA LYS A 30 -12.24 -4.35 8.11
C LYS A 30 -12.57 -5.20 9.33
N LEU A 31 -12.15 -6.45 9.32
CA LEU A 31 -12.36 -7.39 10.43
C LEU A 31 -11.23 -7.35 11.47
N LEU A 32 -10.02 -6.96 11.04
CA LEU A 32 -8.82 -7.04 11.85
C LEU A 32 -8.54 -5.72 12.57
N PRO A 33 -8.20 -5.75 13.87
CA PRO A 33 -7.67 -4.56 14.54
C PRO A 33 -6.36 -4.12 13.88
N GLU A 34 -6.19 -2.81 13.68
CA GLU A 34 -5.01 -2.26 13.01
C GLU A 34 -3.70 -2.62 13.74
N ALA A 35 -3.73 -2.63 15.08
CA ALA A 35 -2.57 -3.00 15.89
C ALA A 35 -2.11 -4.47 15.65
N GLU A 36 -3.04 -5.40 15.43
CA GLU A 36 -2.69 -6.79 15.10
C GLU A 36 -2.03 -6.88 13.71
N LEU A 37 -2.56 -6.14 12.74
CA LEU A 37 -1.97 -6.07 11.40
C LEU A 37 -0.56 -5.50 11.41
N GLN A 38 -0.33 -4.45 12.19
CA GLN A 38 1.00 -3.86 12.35
C GLN A 38 1.97 -4.85 12.99
N GLN A 39 1.54 -5.64 13.98
CA GLN A 39 2.37 -6.69 14.58
C GLN A 39 2.71 -7.80 13.58
N MET A 40 1.71 -8.26 12.80
CA MET A 40 1.93 -9.23 11.73
C MET A 40 2.90 -8.67 10.68
N ALA A 41 2.74 -7.40 10.31
CA ALA A 41 3.60 -6.72 9.36
C ALA A 41 5.06 -6.67 9.83
N VAL A 42 5.31 -6.37 11.11
CA VAL A 42 6.67 -6.36 11.68
C VAL A 42 7.29 -7.76 11.60
N ALA A 43 6.57 -8.81 11.97
CA ALA A 43 7.07 -10.17 11.93
C ALA A 43 7.39 -10.64 10.50
N GLU A 44 6.49 -10.38 9.56
CA GLU A 44 6.66 -10.73 8.15
C GLU A 44 7.79 -9.93 7.50
N TYR A 45 7.89 -8.64 7.82
CA TYR A 45 8.98 -7.79 7.34
C TYR A 45 10.35 -8.27 7.80
N GLN A 46 10.50 -8.66 9.06
CA GLN A 46 11.76 -9.22 9.56
C GLN A 46 12.11 -10.54 8.86
N SER A 47 11.15 -11.43 8.68
CA SER A 47 11.31 -12.66 7.92
C SER A 47 11.73 -12.38 6.47
N PHE A 48 11.09 -11.41 5.83
CA PHE A 48 11.41 -10.97 4.48
C PHE A 48 12.85 -10.44 4.38
N LEU A 49 13.29 -9.59 5.30
CA LEU A 49 14.65 -9.03 5.29
C LEU A 49 15.73 -10.10 5.48
N THR A 50 15.47 -11.15 6.26
CA THR A 50 16.43 -12.27 6.42
C THR A 50 16.56 -13.12 5.16
N SER A 51 15.52 -13.17 4.34
CA SER A 51 15.46 -14.00 3.12
C SER A 51 15.86 -13.24 1.85
N ASN A 52 16.06 -11.92 1.93
CA ASN A 52 16.32 -11.07 0.78
C ASN A 52 17.56 -10.19 1.00
N LYS A 53 18.26 -9.89 -0.09
CA LYS A 53 19.47 -9.08 -0.02
C LYS A 53 19.14 -7.59 0.04
N VAL A 54 19.28 -7.02 1.24
CA VAL A 54 19.14 -5.58 1.46
C VAL A 54 20.35 -4.84 0.88
N VAL A 55 20.11 -3.80 0.09
CA VAL A 55 21.15 -2.90 -0.40
C VAL A 55 21.44 -1.83 0.66
N SER A 56 22.68 -1.81 1.16
CA SER A 56 23.10 -0.84 2.18
C SER A 56 23.16 0.58 1.62
N SER A 57 22.61 1.54 2.36
CA SER A 57 22.67 2.96 1.99
C SER A 57 24.02 3.60 2.25
N SER A 58 24.94 2.96 3.00
CA SER A 58 26.22 3.56 3.36
C SER A 58 27.18 3.78 2.16
N ASN A 59 27.01 3.03 1.06
CA ASN A 59 27.88 3.10 -0.12
C ASN A 59 27.10 2.88 -1.44
N ASN A 60 25.80 3.11 -1.46
CA ASN A 60 24.99 2.89 -2.64
C ASN A 60 24.03 4.06 -2.89
N ARG A 61 24.24 4.77 -4.00
CA ARG A 61 23.47 5.97 -4.37
C ARG A 61 21.97 5.70 -4.57
N ASP A 62 21.62 4.52 -5.08
CA ASP A 62 20.22 4.14 -5.28
C ASP A 62 19.52 3.92 -3.94
N ALA A 63 20.19 3.26 -2.98
CA ALA A 63 19.65 3.07 -1.64
C ALA A 63 19.55 4.39 -0.87
N GLU A 64 20.52 5.31 -1.03
CA GLU A 64 20.42 6.68 -0.49
C GLU A 64 19.24 7.43 -1.09
N MET A 65 19.05 7.36 -2.41
CA MET A 65 17.91 7.98 -3.11
C MET A 65 16.58 7.41 -2.61
N VAL A 66 16.44 6.09 -2.52
CA VAL A 66 15.22 5.41 -2.04
C VAL A 66 14.90 5.85 -0.61
N ASN A 67 15.88 5.89 0.28
CA ASN A 67 15.68 6.35 1.67
C ASN A 67 15.28 7.83 1.72
N ARG A 68 15.92 8.69 0.95
CA ARG A 68 15.60 10.13 0.88
C ARG A 68 14.18 10.37 0.38
N VAL A 69 13.78 9.69 -0.70
CA VAL A 69 12.42 9.79 -1.23
C VAL A 69 11.41 9.30 -0.21
N GLY A 70 11.66 8.14 0.43
CA GLY A 70 10.78 7.59 1.46
C GLY A 70 10.59 8.56 2.63
N GLN A 71 11.68 9.13 3.15
CA GLN A 71 11.62 10.10 4.24
C GLN A 71 10.79 11.36 3.87
N ARG A 72 10.91 11.83 2.63
CA ARG A 72 10.13 12.99 2.16
C ARG A 72 8.65 12.68 2.03
N ILE A 73 8.30 11.51 1.51
CA ILE A 73 6.89 11.04 1.43
C ILE A 73 6.30 10.92 2.85
N VAL A 74 7.02 10.30 3.78
CA VAL A 74 6.59 10.16 5.17
C VAL A 74 6.36 11.53 5.84
N ASN A 75 7.28 12.48 5.63
CA ASN A 75 7.13 13.85 6.15
C ASN A 75 5.91 14.56 5.55
N ALA A 76 5.62 14.36 4.26
CA ALA A 76 4.43 14.89 3.60
C ALA A 76 3.15 14.33 4.21
N VAL A 77 3.10 13.02 4.47
CA VAL A 77 1.99 12.34 5.15
C VAL A 77 1.77 12.93 6.55
N TYR A 78 2.82 13.00 7.39
CA TYR A 78 2.70 13.60 8.73
C TYR A 78 2.19 15.03 8.69
N ASN A 79 2.65 15.83 7.74
CA ASN A 79 2.20 17.22 7.58
C ASN A 79 0.72 17.29 7.22
N TYR A 80 0.28 16.47 6.27
CA TYR A 80 -1.13 16.41 5.86
C TYR A 80 -2.03 15.97 7.03
N TYR A 81 -1.66 14.89 7.72
CA TYR A 81 -2.46 14.35 8.83
C TYR A 81 -2.56 15.33 10.00
N ARG A 82 -1.48 16.07 10.30
CA ARG A 82 -1.50 17.14 11.31
C ARG A 82 -2.40 18.31 10.89
N GLN A 83 -2.31 18.75 9.63
CA GLN A 83 -3.13 19.86 9.11
C GLN A 83 -4.62 19.54 9.13
N ASN A 84 -4.98 18.27 9.02
CA ASN A 84 -6.37 17.80 9.04
C ASN A 84 -6.84 17.28 10.41
N ASN A 85 -6.04 17.46 11.49
CA ASN A 85 -6.36 17.02 12.85
C ASN A 85 -6.68 15.51 12.98
N ILE A 86 -5.99 14.68 12.19
CA ILE A 86 -6.12 13.22 12.19
C ILE A 86 -4.78 12.50 12.43
N ALA A 87 -3.85 13.17 13.11
CA ALA A 87 -2.51 12.62 13.38
C ALA A 87 -2.54 11.31 14.20
N ASN A 88 -3.60 11.09 14.99
CA ASN A 88 -3.82 9.86 15.73
C ASN A 88 -4.01 8.63 14.83
N GLU A 89 -4.41 8.78 13.57
CA GLU A 89 -4.51 7.67 12.59
C GLU A 89 -3.13 7.07 12.24
N LEU A 90 -2.03 7.78 12.56
CA LEU A 90 -0.65 7.31 12.37
C LEU A 90 -0.07 6.64 13.62
N GLU A 91 -0.89 6.39 14.63
CA GLU A 91 -0.44 5.70 15.84
C GLU A 91 0.05 4.28 15.51
N GLY A 92 1.20 3.90 16.08
CA GLY A 92 1.84 2.62 15.83
C GLY A 92 2.69 2.55 14.54
N TYR A 93 2.65 3.57 13.68
CA TYR A 93 3.49 3.60 12.48
C TYR A 93 4.97 3.79 12.84
N GLN A 94 5.80 2.86 12.41
CA GLN A 94 7.25 2.86 12.53
C GLN A 94 7.86 2.80 11.13
N TRP A 95 7.96 3.95 10.50
CA TRP A 95 8.38 4.07 9.11
C TRP A 95 9.82 3.62 8.91
N GLU A 96 10.00 2.75 7.95
CA GLU A 96 11.30 2.26 7.51
C GLU A 96 11.27 2.01 6.01
N THR A 97 12.35 2.40 5.31
CA THR A 97 12.47 2.23 3.86
C THR A 97 13.70 1.38 3.56
N LYS A 98 13.54 0.35 2.72
CA LYS A 98 14.65 -0.50 2.27
C LYS A 98 14.62 -0.66 0.75
N LEU A 99 15.83 -0.68 0.17
CA LEU A 99 16.05 -1.13 -1.19
C LEU A 99 16.50 -2.60 -1.16
N ILE A 100 15.84 -3.44 -1.94
CA ILE A 100 16.12 -4.88 -2.05
C ILE A 100 16.72 -5.16 -3.41
N GLN A 101 17.82 -5.93 -3.45
CA GLN A 101 18.41 -6.38 -4.70
C GLN A 101 17.53 -7.47 -5.32
N SER A 102 16.85 -7.13 -6.40
CA SER A 102 16.01 -8.05 -7.18
C SER A 102 15.76 -7.47 -8.56
N ASP A 103 15.71 -8.31 -9.57
CA ASP A 103 15.37 -7.92 -10.94
C ASP A 103 13.87 -7.70 -11.15
N GLN A 104 13.04 -8.08 -10.18
CA GLN A 104 11.61 -7.83 -10.19
C GLN A 104 11.33 -6.32 -10.12
N ALA A 105 10.47 -5.83 -10.99
CA ALA A 105 10.00 -4.44 -10.93
C ALA A 105 8.81 -4.35 -9.97
N ASN A 106 9.10 -4.17 -8.69
CA ASN A 106 8.08 -4.15 -7.63
C ASN A 106 8.43 -3.16 -6.50
N ALA A 107 7.40 -2.76 -5.74
CA ALA A 107 7.48 -2.06 -4.48
C ALA A 107 6.25 -2.41 -3.65
N TRP A 108 6.30 -2.22 -2.33
CA TRP A 108 5.16 -2.37 -1.44
C TRP A 108 5.35 -1.62 -0.12
N CYS A 109 4.25 -1.36 0.56
CA CYS A 109 4.24 -0.82 1.91
C CYS A 109 3.31 -1.65 2.80
N MET A 110 3.85 -2.23 3.86
CA MET A 110 3.04 -2.96 4.85
C MET A 110 2.36 -2.01 5.84
N PRO A 111 1.25 -2.44 6.46
CA PRO A 111 0.68 -1.76 7.63
C PRO A 111 1.76 -1.44 8.67
N GLY A 112 1.68 -0.26 9.27
CA GLY A 112 2.72 0.21 10.20
C GLY A 112 3.95 0.85 9.55
N GLY A 113 3.99 0.98 8.18
CA GLY A 113 4.94 1.86 7.49
C GLY A 113 6.26 1.21 7.06
N LYS A 114 6.28 -0.10 6.77
CA LYS A 114 7.46 -0.79 6.24
C LYS A 114 7.45 -0.73 4.71
N ILE A 115 8.29 0.13 4.13
CA ILE A 115 8.37 0.40 2.70
C ILE A 115 9.53 -0.37 2.09
N VAL A 116 9.27 -1.10 1.02
CA VAL A 116 10.29 -1.80 0.25
C VAL A 116 10.19 -1.40 -1.22
N VAL A 117 11.36 -1.16 -1.80
CA VAL A 117 11.55 -0.94 -3.23
C VAL A 117 12.53 -1.98 -3.75
N TYR A 118 12.27 -2.55 -4.91
CA TYR A 118 13.18 -3.49 -5.57
C TYR A 118 14.03 -2.76 -6.61
N THR A 119 15.30 -3.18 -6.76
CA THR A 119 16.21 -2.55 -7.73
C THR A 119 15.67 -2.59 -9.15
N GLY A 120 14.93 -3.65 -9.53
CA GLY A 120 14.31 -3.79 -10.86
C GLY A 120 13.23 -2.74 -11.17
N LEU A 121 12.72 -2.01 -10.15
CA LEU A 121 11.78 -0.92 -10.36
C LEU A 121 12.48 0.39 -10.80
N LEU A 122 13.74 0.60 -10.40
CA LEU A 122 14.46 1.87 -10.63
C LEU A 122 14.60 2.25 -12.12
N PRO A 123 14.88 1.31 -13.05
CA PRO A 123 14.90 1.63 -14.48
C PRO A 123 13.54 2.06 -15.05
N ILE A 124 12.43 1.71 -14.38
CA ILE A 124 11.06 2.10 -14.77
C ILE A 124 10.69 3.43 -14.17
N SER A 125 11.01 3.66 -12.91
CA SER A 125 10.78 4.94 -12.24
C SER A 125 11.64 6.06 -12.85
N GLN A 126 12.85 5.76 -13.33
CA GLN A 126 13.82 6.60 -14.03
C GLN A 126 14.39 7.75 -13.19
N ASN A 127 13.59 8.36 -12.32
CA ASN A 127 13.98 9.52 -11.51
C ASN A 127 13.29 9.51 -10.15
N GLU A 128 13.72 10.42 -9.25
CA GLU A 128 13.14 10.53 -7.92
C GLU A 128 11.63 10.84 -7.94
N ALA A 129 11.14 11.62 -8.88
CA ALA A 129 9.73 11.97 -8.95
C ALA A 129 8.87 10.77 -9.39
N GLY A 130 9.34 9.95 -10.32
CA GLY A 130 8.71 8.67 -10.67
C GLY A 130 8.68 7.72 -9.49
N LEU A 131 9.81 7.59 -8.78
CA LEU A 131 9.92 6.76 -7.58
C LEU A 131 9.00 7.27 -6.46
N ALA A 132 8.94 8.59 -6.24
CA ALA A 132 8.07 9.20 -5.22
C ALA A 132 6.58 8.92 -5.48
N ASN A 133 6.15 8.91 -6.73
CA ASN A 133 4.77 8.57 -7.08
C ASN A 133 4.47 7.08 -6.81
N VAL A 134 5.40 6.15 -7.08
CA VAL A 134 5.23 4.73 -6.67
C VAL A 134 5.18 4.63 -5.15
N MET A 135 6.15 5.19 -4.45
CA MET A 135 6.20 5.08 -2.98
C MET A 135 4.99 5.75 -2.31
N GLY A 136 4.53 6.88 -2.83
CA GLY A 136 3.29 7.53 -2.38
C GLY A 136 2.05 6.66 -2.59
N HIS A 137 1.98 5.95 -3.72
CA HIS A 137 0.94 4.98 -4.02
C HIS A 137 0.95 3.83 -3.01
N GLU A 138 2.11 3.21 -2.75
CA GLU A 138 2.26 2.12 -1.78
C GLU A 138 1.94 2.56 -0.34
N VAL A 139 2.41 3.73 0.04
CA VAL A 139 2.09 4.34 1.35
C VAL A 139 0.58 4.56 1.49
N SER A 140 -0.11 4.95 0.41
CA SER A 140 -1.57 5.11 0.43
C SER A 140 -2.31 3.80 0.69
N HIS A 141 -1.84 2.67 0.13
CA HIS A 141 -2.40 1.36 0.43
C HIS A 141 -2.32 1.02 1.93
N ALA A 142 -1.19 1.32 2.57
CA ALA A 142 -1.02 1.10 4.01
C ALA A 142 -1.91 2.06 4.84
N LEU A 143 -1.89 3.36 4.53
CA LEU A 143 -2.63 4.39 5.25
C LEU A 143 -4.16 4.21 5.17
N PHE A 144 -4.65 3.76 4.02
CA PHE A 144 -6.09 3.56 3.82
C PHE A 144 -6.56 2.16 4.20
N GLY A 145 -5.68 1.32 4.75
CA GLY A 145 -6.02 -0.01 5.27
C GLY A 145 -6.49 -0.98 4.18
N HIS A 146 -5.99 -0.85 2.95
CA HIS A 146 -6.37 -1.71 1.83
C HIS A 146 -5.97 -3.17 2.05
N THR A 147 -4.84 -3.41 2.75
CA THR A 147 -4.44 -4.76 3.17
C THR A 147 -5.48 -5.39 4.11
N ASN A 148 -6.00 -4.61 5.08
CA ASN A 148 -7.05 -5.07 5.99
C ASN A 148 -8.32 -5.46 5.23
N GLU A 149 -8.77 -4.62 4.29
CA GLU A 149 -9.95 -4.94 3.47
C GLU A 149 -9.76 -6.24 2.67
N ARG A 150 -8.61 -6.42 2.02
CA ARG A 150 -8.30 -7.63 1.23
C ARG A 150 -8.28 -8.89 2.10
N MET A 151 -7.61 -8.81 3.26
CA MET A 151 -7.62 -9.91 4.23
C MET A 151 -9.04 -10.21 4.72
N SER A 152 -9.80 -9.19 5.07
CA SER A 152 -11.18 -9.34 5.55
C SER A 152 -12.09 -9.98 4.50
N GLN A 153 -11.96 -9.57 3.23
CA GLN A 153 -12.67 -10.17 2.11
C GLN A 153 -12.28 -11.64 1.91
N SER A 154 -10.99 -11.97 2.01
CA SER A 154 -10.49 -13.34 1.88
C SER A 154 -10.97 -14.23 3.02
N ILE A 155 -10.93 -13.73 4.25
CA ILE A 155 -11.46 -14.43 5.43
C ILE A 155 -12.97 -14.67 5.26
N ALA A 156 -13.72 -13.67 4.82
CA ALA A 156 -15.15 -13.79 4.57
C ALA A 156 -15.47 -14.81 3.46
N ALA A 157 -14.69 -14.82 2.38
CA ALA A 157 -14.85 -15.75 1.27
C ALA A 157 -14.51 -17.19 1.65
N GLN A 158 -13.44 -17.39 2.46
CA GLN A 158 -12.96 -18.71 2.84
C GLN A 158 -13.82 -19.37 3.93
N TYR A 159 -14.29 -18.60 4.90
CA TYR A 159 -14.97 -19.13 6.09
C TYR A 159 -16.47 -18.84 6.12
N GLY A 160 -17.01 -18.00 5.25
CA GLY A 160 -18.44 -17.70 5.14
C GLY A 160 -19.07 -17.31 6.47
N GLY A 161 -20.16 -18.02 6.85
CA GLY A 161 -20.90 -17.75 8.10
C GLY A 161 -20.17 -18.10 9.40
N SER A 162 -19.03 -18.83 9.33
CA SER A 162 -18.19 -19.22 10.50
C SER A 162 -17.02 -18.26 10.74
N ILE A 163 -17.11 -17.04 10.20
CA ILE A 163 -16.02 -16.04 10.25
C ILE A 163 -15.53 -15.81 11.68
N LEU A 164 -16.46 -15.69 12.63
CA LEU A 164 -16.12 -15.37 14.02
C LEU A 164 -15.35 -16.52 14.69
N ASP A 165 -15.79 -17.77 14.48
CA ASP A 165 -15.14 -18.95 15.06
C ASP A 165 -13.76 -19.17 14.46
N ALA A 166 -13.63 -19.03 13.14
CA ALA A 166 -12.35 -19.13 12.44
C ALA A 166 -11.36 -18.01 12.82
N PHE A 167 -11.87 -16.80 13.01
CA PHE A 167 -11.10 -15.65 13.47
C PHE A 167 -10.58 -15.82 14.90
N MET A 168 -11.43 -16.30 15.81
CA MET A 168 -11.07 -16.50 17.21
C MET A 168 -10.10 -17.69 17.41
N ALA A 169 -10.25 -18.74 16.61
CA ALA A 169 -9.46 -19.97 16.75
C ALA A 169 -8.04 -19.86 16.14
N ASN A 170 -7.80 -18.98 15.17
CA ASN A 170 -6.62 -19.04 14.31
C ASN A 170 -5.79 -17.73 14.19
N ARG A 171 -5.89 -16.81 15.15
CA ARG A 171 -5.20 -15.50 15.10
C ARG A 171 -3.69 -15.55 14.85
N THR A 172 -3.02 -16.65 15.22
CA THR A 172 -1.57 -16.85 15.08
C THR A 172 -1.18 -17.96 14.10
N SER A 173 -2.14 -18.51 13.35
CA SER A 173 -1.92 -19.67 12.50
C SER A 173 -1.05 -19.34 11.27
N SER A 174 -0.38 -20.37 10.74
CA SER A 174 0.33 -20.29 9.46
C SER A 174 -0.58 -19.82 8.33
N GLY A 175 -1.87 -20.21 8.36
CA GLY A 175 -2.87 -19.77 7.38
C GLY A 175 -3.12 -18.25 7.40
N MET A 176 -3.15 -17.63 8.59
CA MET A 176 -3.32 -16.18 8.69
C MET A 176 -2.11 -15.41 8.15
N ARG A 177 -0.89 -15.91 8.38
CA ARG A 177 0.34 -15.35 7.79
C ARG A 177 0.36 -15.48 6.28
N GLN A 178 -0.13 -16.59 5.73
CA GLN A 178 -0.25 -16.79 4.29
C GLN A 178 -1.24 -15.79 3.67
N ILE A 179 -2.41 -15.60 4.29
CA ILE A 179 -3.40 -14.61 3.84
C ILE A 179 -2.80 -13.20 3.90
N PHE A 180 -2.06 -12.88 4.97
CA PHE A 180 -1.38 -11.59 5.11
C PHE A 180 -0.33 -11.38 4.01
N GLY A 181 0.58 -12.32 3.81
CA GLY A 181 1.61 -12.25 2.75
C GLY A 181 1.00 -12.05 1.36
N ALA A 182 -0.06 -12.82 1.04
CA ALA A 182 -0.80 -12.66 -0.21
C ALA A 182 -1.49 -11.28 -0.32
N ALA A 183 -2.02 -10.75 0.78
CA ALA A 183 -2.68 -9.44 0.81
C ALA A 183 -1.70 -8.28 0.68
N VAL A 184 -0.47 -8.41 1.13
CA VAL A 184 0.59 -7.39 0.97
C VAL A 184 1.29 -7.52 -0.40
N GLY A 185 1.19 -8.67 -1.05
CA GLY A 185 1.90 -8.94 -2.31
C GLY A 185 3.34 -9.42 -2.09
N VAL A 186 3.66 -9.96 -0.90
CA VAL A 186 4.96 -10.54 -0.56
C VAL A 186 4.88 -12.06 -0.72
N GLY A 187 5.71 -12.60 -1.60
CA GLY A 187 5.84 -14.05 -1.80
C GLY A 187 5.33 -14.54 -3.14
N SER A 188 6.20 -15.24 -3.86
CA SER A 188 5.99 -15.70 -5.23
C SER A 188 5.14 -16.98 -5.38
N GLN A 189 4.71 -17.62 -4.28
CA GLN A 189 4.12 -18.97 -4.35
C GLN A 189 2.63 -19.08 -3.99
N LEU A 190 2.03 -18.03 -3.46
CA LEU A 190 0.61 -17.98 -3.14
C LEU A 190 -0.01 -16.88 -3.98
N GLY A 191 -1.07 -17.20 -4.72
CA GLY A 191 -1.73 -16.29 -5.63
C GLY A 191 -1.84 -14.89 -5.04
N ILE A 192 -1.06 -13.97 -5.60
CA ILE A 192 -1.03 -12.57 -5.18
C ILE A 192 -2.44 -12.01 -5.40
N MET A 193 -3.05 -11.50 -4.34
CA MET A 193 -4.35 -10.83 -4.46
C MET A 193 -4.14 -9.45 -5.07
N ALA A 194 -4.72 -9.21 -6.23
CA ALA A 194 -4.73 -7.87 -6.82
C ALA A 194 -5.58 -6.91 -6.00
N PHE A 195 -5.18 -5.66 -5.89
CA PHE A 195 -5.99 -4.61 -5.28
C PHE A 195 -7.26 -4.34 -6.10
N GLY A 196 -8.33 -4.01 -5.41
CA GLY A 196 -9.58 -3.65 -6.06
C GLY A 196 -9.47 -2.30 -6.79
N ARG A 197 -10.23 -2.13 -7.87
CA ARG A 197 -10.17 -0.89 -8.70
C ARG A 197 -10.31 0.41 -7.90
N ASN A 198 -11.19 0.44 -6.91
CA ASN A 198 -11.39 1.64 -6.09
C ASN A 198 -10.19 1.91 -5.18
N GLN A 199 -9.54 0.85 -4.67
CA GLN A 199 -8.33 0.94 -3.87
C GLN A 199 -7.17 1.49 -4.68
N GLU A 200 -7.03 1.04 -5.95
CA GLU A 200 -6.04 1.55 -6.89
C GLU A 200 -6.24 3.05 -7.18
N LEU A 201 -7.48 3.46 -7.45
CA LEU A 201 -7.79 4.86 -7.75
C LEU A 201 -7.58 5.77 -6.53
N GLU A 202 -7.88 5.29 -5.32
CA GLU A 202 -7.54 5.99 -4.08
C GLU A 202 -6.03 6.13 -3.90
N ALA A 203 -5.29 5.03 -4.09
CA ALA A 203 -3.83 5.02 -3.95
C ALA A 203 -3.15 5.91 -4.99
N ASP A 204 -3.63 5.93 -6.23
CA ASP A 204 -3.13 6.82 -7.29
C ASP A 204 -3.35 8.29 -6.96
N ARG A 205 -4.57 8.66 -6.58
CA ARG A 205 -4.91 10.05 -6.28
C ARG A 205 -4.07 10.60 -5.13
N TYR A 206 -4.01 9.87 -4.03
CA TYR A 206 -3.28 10.33 -2.85
C TYR A 206 -1.76 10.14 -2.99
N GLY A 207 -1.32 9.13 -3.73
CA GLY A 207 0.09 8.97 -4.08
C GLY A 207 0.67 10.20 -4.79
N MET A 208 -0.08 10.76 -5.75
CA MET A 208 0.30 12.03 -6.40
C MET A 208 0.31 13.22 -5.41
N ILE A 209 -0.63 13.27 -4.47
CA ILE A 209 -0.69 14.33 -3.46
C ILE A 209 0.52 14.23 -2.52
N TRP A 210 0.86 13.03 -2.05
CA TRP A 210 2.06 12.83 -1.22
C TRP A 210 3.34 13.19 -1.96
N ALA A 211 3.48 12.78 -3.21
CA ALA A 211 4.62 13.15 -4.06
C ALA A 211 4.72 14.68 -4.24
N ALA A 212 3.61 15.34 -4.53
CA ALA A 212 3.54 16.80 -4.69
C ALA A 212 3.93 17.54 -3.40
N MET A 213 3.38 17.14 -2.24
CA MET A 213 3.72 17.71 -0.93
C MET A 213 5.18 17.44 -0.53
N ALA A 214 5.77 16.34 -1.00
CA ALA A 214 7.18 16.01 -0.82
C ALA A 214 8.11 16.81 -1.75
N GLY A 215 7.56 17.64 -2.65
CA GLY A 215 8.30 18.47 -3.60
C GLY A 215 8.60 17.80 -4.94
N TYR A 216 8.03 16.63 -5.21
CA TYR A 216 8.17 15.91 -6.47
C TYR A 216 7.01 16.21 -7.42
N ASN A 217 7.34 16.31 -8.73
CA ASN A 217 6.33 16.62 -9.74
C ASN A 217 5.30 15.47 -9.87
N PRO A 218 4.00 15.71 -9.57
CA PRO A 218 2.97 14.66 -9.65
C PRO A 218 2.65 14.23 -11.10
N GLN A 219 3.03 15.03 -12.13
CA GLN A 219 2.94 14.64 -13.54
C GLN A 219 3.70 13.33 -13.82
N GLU A 220 4.77 13.06 -13.06
CA GLU A 220 5.55 11.83 -13.22
C GLU A 220 4.75 10.55 -12.91
N ALA A 221 3.64 10.61 -12.20
CA ALA A 221 2.73 9.47 -12.06
C ALA A 221 2.21 9.00 -13.43
N ILE A 222 1.77 9.93 -14.27
CA ILE A 222 1.26 9.64 -15.62
C ILE A 222 2.37 9.08 -16.50
N ASN A 223 3.55 9.70 -16.46
CA ASN A 223 4.71 9.25 -17.23
C ASN A 223 5.15 7.84 -16.81
N LEU A 224 5.17 7.57 -15.52
CA LEU A 224 5.46 6.26 -14.94
C LEU A 224 4.49 5.19 -15.47
N TRP A 225 3.18 5.45 -15.40
CA TRP A 225 2.18 4.50 -15.86
C TRP A 225 2.25 4.25 -17.38
N ASN A 226 2.61 5.27 -18.17
CA ASN A 226 2.89 5.07 -19.60
C ASN A 226 4.09 4.12 -19.80
N ARG A 227 5.17 4.27 -19.01
CA ARG A 227 6.34 3.37 -19.06
C ARG A 227 5.98 1.94 -18.60
N MET A 228 5.19 1.82 -17.53
CA MET A 228 4.69 0.52 -17.04
C MET A 228 3.86 -0.19 -18.12
N ASN A 229 2.92 0.53 -18.75
CA ASN A 229 2.06 0.00 -19.78
C ASN A 229 2.85 -0.44 -21.04
N ALA A 230 3.83 0.37 -21.45
CA ALA A 230 4.71 -0.01 -22.56
C ALA A 230 5.50 -1.30 -22.25
N LYS A 231 5.97 -1.47 -21.03
CA LYS A 231 6.64 -2.71 -20.60
C LYS A 231 5.69 -3.90 -20.46
N ALA A 232 4.42 -3.68 -20.12
CA ALA A 232 3.42 -4.74 -20.02
C ALA A 232 3.14 -5.44 -21.36
N GLN A 233 3.34 -4.75 -22.48
CA GLN A 233 3.18 -5.29 -23.83
C GLN A 233 4.38 -6.15 -24.29
N GLY A 234 5.47 -6.19 -23.51
CA GLY A 234 6.65 -7.01 -23.77
C GLY A 234 6.57 -8.41 -23.18
N ASN A 235 7.62 -9.21 -23.41
CA ASN A 235 7.70 -10.61 -22.95
C ASN A 235 7.87 -10.77 -21.42
N ASN A 236 8.13 -9.70 -20.70
CA ASN A 236 8.36 -9.72 -19.25
C ASN A 236 7.66 -8.53 -18.58
N PRO A 237 6.33 -8.63 -18.35
CA PRO A 237 5.58 -7.55 -17.71
C PRO A 237 6.10 -7.30 -16.28
N PRO A 238 6.10 -6.05 -15.80
CA PRO A 238 6.46 -5.74 -14.44
C PRO A 238 5.58 -6.49 -13.42
N GLU A 239 6.17 -7.09 -12.39
CA GLU A 239 5.46 -7.79 -11.31
C GLU A 239 4.47 -6.86 -10.61
N PHE A 240 4.80 -5.58 -10.52
CA PHE A 240 3.93 -4.53 -10.00
C PHE A 240 2.51 -4.55 -10.62
N LEU A 241 2.39 -4.87 -11.90
CA LEU A 241 1.09 -4.91 -12.59
C LEU A 241 0.24 -6.12 -12.20
N SER A 242 0.84 -7.16 -11.61
CA SER A 242 0.09 -8.34 -11.11
C SER A 242 -0.70 -7.99 -9.84
N THR A 243 -0.16 -7.11 -9.01
CA THR A 243 -0.82 -6.62 -7.80
C THR A 243 -1.65 -5.37 -8.03
N HIS A 244 -1.31 -4.56 -9.07
CA HIS A 244 -1.89 -3.26 -9.38
C HIS A 244 -2.41 -3.20 -10.83
N PRO A 245 -3.57 -3.84 -11.12
CA PRO A 245 -4.08 -3.98 -12.48
C PRO A 245 -4.73 -2.71 -13.05
N GLY A 246 -4.96 -2.71 -14.35
CA GLY A 246 -5.79 -1.73 -15.06
C GLY A 246 -5.09 -0.43 -15.45
N PRO A 247 -3.94 -0.49 -16.17
CA PRO A 247 -3.11 0.70 -16.46
C PRO A 247 -3.83 1.79 -17.27
N GLU A 248 -4.66 1.44 -18.24
CA GLU A 248 -5.32 2.42 -19.13
C GLU A 248 -6.28 3.34 -18.37
N ARG A 249 -7.20 2.76 -17.60
CA ARG A 249 -8.14 3.52 -16.77
C ARG A 249 -7.43 4.36 -15.71
N ARG A 250 -6.31 3.86 -15.20
CA ARG A 250 -5.52 4.58 -14.19
C ARG A 250 -4.90 5.84 -14.77
N ILE A 251 -4.34 5.77 -15.98
CA ILE A 251 -3.79 6.96 -16.67
C ILE A 251 -4.86 8.05 -16.83
N GLU A 252 -6.06 7.68 -17.27
CA GLU A 252 -7.18 8.63 -17.39
C GLU A 252 -7.52 9.29 -16.04
N GLN A 253 -7.62 8.51 -14.97
CA GLN A 253 -7.95 9.03 -13.65
C GLN A 253 -6.81 9.88 -13.05
N LEU A 254 -5.56 9.49 -13.26
CA LEU A 254 -4.39 10.30 -12.89
C LEU A 254 -4.43 11.68 -13.57
N GLN A 255 -4.73 11.74 -14.88
CA GLN A 255 -4.89 13.01 -15.61
C GLN A 255 -6.00 13.86 -14.99
N LYS A 256 -7.12 13.26 -14.61
CA LYS A 256 -8.24 13.96 -13.96
C LYS A 256 -7.87 14.51 -12.58
N HIS A 257 -7.07 13.80 -11.80
CA HIS A 257 -6.65 14.20 -10.45
C HIS A 257 -5.39 15.08 -10.42
N LEU A 258 -4.65 15.17 -11.52
CA LEU A 258 -3.44 15.97 -11.59
C LEU A 258 -3.64 17.44 -11.18
N PRO A 259 -4.71 18.16 -11.60
CA PRO A 259 -4.94 19.54 -11.16
C PRO A 259 -5.11 19.69 -9.65
N GLU A 260 -5.65 18.67 -8.97
CA GLU A 260 -5.75 18.65 -7.52
C GLU A 260 -4.36 18.48 -6.88
N ALA A 261 -3.56 17.50 -7.32
CA ALA A 261 -2.22 17.26 -6.82
C ALA A 261 -1.29 18.45 -7.03
N MET A 262 -1.43 19.16 -8.17
CA MET A 262 -0.65 20.36 -8.47
C MET A 262 -0.86 21.51 -7.47
N LYS A 263 -2.00 21.57 -6.76
CA LYS A 263 -2.22 22.57 -5.70
C LYS A 263 -1.27 22.38 -4.51
N TYR A 264 -0.79 21.17 -4.28
CA TYR A 264 0.15 20.82 -3.22
C TYR A 264 1.62 20.88 -3.65
N TYR A 265 1.86 20.97 -4.97
CA TYR A 265 3.21 20.91 -5.52
C TYR A 265 3.97 22.22 -5.28
N LYS A 266 5.05 22.12 -4.54
CA LYS A 266 6.05 23.16 -4.37
C LYS A 266 7.40 22.55 -4.74
N PRO A 267 7.98 22.93 -5.91
CA PRO A 267 9.28 22.38 -6.30
C PRO A 267 10.33 22.61 -5.23
N MET A 268 11.20 21.62 -5.07
CA MET A 268 12.37 21.77 -4.21
C MET A 268 13.23 22.92 -4.73
N SER A 269 13.58 23.87 -3.87
CA SER A 269 14.61 24.85 -4.23
C SER A 269 15.93 24.11 -4.41
N ASN A 270 16.52 24.22 -5.59
CA ASN A 270 17.91 23.80 -5.79
C ASN A 270 18.79 24.67 -4.85
N LYS A 271 19.15 24.13 -3.70
CA LYS A 271 20.22 24.66 -2.86
C LYS A 271 21.50 23.93 -3.15
#